data_1e0b349cd63174e9d7d5dd1c9cf4dc6b
#
_entry.id   1e0b349cd63174e9d7d5dd1c9cf4dc6b
#
_cell.length_a   1.000
_cell.length_b   1.000
_cell.length_c   1.000
_cell.angle_alpha   90.00
_cell.angle_beta   90.00
_cell.angle_gamma   90.00
#
_symmetry.space_group_name_H-M   'P 1'
#
loop_
_entity.id
_entity.type
_entity.pdbx_description
1 polymer ?
#
loop_
_entity_poly.entity_id
_entity_poly.type
_entity_poly.pdbx_seq_one_letter_code
_entity_poly.pdbx_strand_id
1 'polypeptide(L)'
;MSKKFAEHSQLNLSQVNKDVLKKWDENDVFAKSMTEREGCPSFVFYEGPPSANGMPGIHHVMARTIKDTFCRYKTMKGFQVKRKAGWDTHGLPVELGVEKALHITKEDIGKTISVAEYNAACRKDVMKFTKEWTDLTHKMGYWVDLENPYITYDNRYIETLWWLLKQLYNKGLLYKGYTIQLSLIHI
;
A
#
# COMPACT_ATOMS: atom_id res chain seq x y z
N MET A 1 13.59 -22.55 -42.27
CA MET A 1 12.82 -22.84 -41.06
C MET A 1 12.81 -21.58 -40.21
N SER A 2 11.65 -21.00 -39.92
CA SER A 2 11.61 -19.87 -38.96
C SER A 2 12.04 -20.33 -37.57
N LYS A 3 12.99 -19.67 -36.93
CA LYS A 3 13.40 -20.00 -35.58
C LYS A 3 12.19 -19.82 -34.64
N LYS A 4 11.84 -20.87 -33.91
CA LYS A 4 10.68 -20.86 -32.99
C LYS A 4 10.86 -19.92 -31.82
N PHE A 5 12.10 -19.63 -31.45
CA PHE A 5 12.46 -18.77 -30.33
C PHE A 5 13.52 -17.76 -30.77
N ALA A 6 13.47 -16.53 -30.20
CA ALA A 6 14.48 -15.54 -30.40
C ALA A 6 15.81 -15.94 -29.70
N GLU A 7 16.93 -15.69 -30.39
CA GLU A 7 18.25 -15.85 -29.77
C GLU A 7 18.70 -14.53 -29.20
N HIS A 8 19.17 -14.54 -27.97
CA HIS A 8 19.69 -13.36 -27.27
C HIS A 8 21.18 -13.56 -26.97
N SER A 9 22.02 -12.66 -27.45
CA SER A 9 23.47 -12.72 -27.23
C SER A 9 23.88 -12.30 -25.81
N GLN A 10 23.07 -11.46 -25.16
CA GLN A 10 23.30 -10.94 -23.82
C GLN A 10 21.99 -10.79 -23.06
N LEU A 11 22.04 -10.99 -21.74
CA LEU A 11 20.92 -10.79 -20.85
C LEU A 11 20.90 -9.32 -20.37
N ASN A 12 19.93 -8.53 -20.87
CA ASN A 12 19.66 -7.19 -20.39
C ASN A 12 18.36 -7.19 -19.57
N LEU A 13 18.47 -7.38 -18.27
CA LEU A 13 17.30 -7.47 -17.37
C LEU A 13 16.43 -6.21 -17.40
N SER A 14 17.04 -5.03 -17.52
CA SER A 14 16.28 -3.76 -17.60
C SER A 14 15.42 -3.69 -18.86
N GLN A 15 15.96 -4.11 -20.02
CA GLN A 15 15.19 -4.14 -21.26
C GLN A 15 14.10 -5.20 -21.22
N VAL A 16 14.42 -6.40 -20.74
CA VAL A 16 13.44 -7.50 -20.57
C VAL A 16 12.27 -7.05 -19.67
N ASN A 17 12.56 -6.36 -18.56
CA ASN A 17 11.52 -5.83 -17.68
C ASN A 17 10.59 -4.86 -18.42
N LYS A 18 11.15 -3.90 -19.14
CA LYS A 18 10.36 -2.93 -19.92
C LYS A 18 9.47 -3.60 -20.97
N ASP A 19 10.02 -4.58 -21.70
CA ASP A 19 9.30 -5.30 -22.74
C ASP A 19 8.16 -6.16 -22.16
N VAL A 20 8.38 -6.76 -20.99
CA VAL A 20 7.37 -7.55 -20.28
C VAL A 20 6.27 -6.65 -19.74
N LEU A 21 6.61 -5.54 -19.09
CA LEU A 21 5.63 -4.57 -18.58
C LEU A 21 4.74 -4.05 -19.72
N LYS A 22 5.36 -3.63 -20.82
CA LYS A 22 4.63 -3.18 -22.03
C LYS A 22 3.63 -4.24 -22.51
N LYS A 23 4.05 -5.51 -22.60
CA LYS A 23 3.15 -6.61 -23.00
C LYS A 23 2.00 -6.81 -22.01
N TRP A 24 2.27 -6.65 -20.71
CA TRP A 24 1.22 -6.78 -19.70
C TRP A 24 0.18 -5.68 -19.79
N ASP A 25 0.63 -4.44 -20.03
CA ASP A 25 -0.25 -3.29 -20.21
C ASP A 25 -1.08 -3.41 -21.50
N GLU A 26 -0.44 -3.71 -22.63
CA GLU A 26 -1.13 -3.87 -23.93
C GLU A 26 -2.18 -5.00 -23.95
N ASN A 27 -2.04 -5.99 -23.08
CA ASN A 27 -2.92 -7.16 -23.02
C ASN A 27 -3.80 -7.21 -21.78
N ASP A 28 -3.78 -6.19 -20.91
CA ASP A 28 -4.52 -6.15 -19.64
C ASP A 28 -4.33 -7.40 -18.76
N VAL A 29 -3.09 -7.88 -18.68
CA VAL A 29 -2.80 -9.21 -18.09
C VAL A 29 -3.22 -9.26 -16.62
N PHE A 30 -3.05 -8.17 -15.86
CA PHE A 30 -3.48 -8.11 -14.48
C PHE A 30 -5.00 -8.22 -14.35
N ALA A 31 -5.77 -7.44 -15.10
CA ALA A 31 -7.23 -7.50 -15.09
C ALA A 31 -7.72 -8.88 -15.53
N LYS A 32 -7.17 -9.45 -16.61
CA LYS A 32 -7.49 -10.81 -17.09
C LYS A 32 -7.18 -11.87 -16.04
N SER A 33 -6.14 -11.71 -15.22
CA SER A 33 -5.83 -12.66 -14.15
C SER A 33 -6.96 -12.82 -13.13
N MET A 34 -7.84 -11.83 -13.03
CA MET A 34 -9.02 -11.81 -12.15
C MET A 34 -10.29 -12.19 -12.89
N THR A 35 -10.54 -11.61 -14.07
CA THR A 35 -11.78 -11.81 -14.82
C THR A 35 -11.91 -13.23 -15.39
N GLU A 36 -10.81 -13.80 -15.87
CA GLU A 36 -10.78 -15.21 -16.34
C GLU A 36 -10.98 -16.24 -15.22
N ARG A 37 -10.98 -15.79 -13.96
CA ARG A 37 -11.19 -16.63 -12.78
C ARG A 37 -12.47 -16.27 -12.02
N GLU A 38 -13.41 -15.62 -12.68
CA GLU A 38 -14.74 -15.40 -12.11
C GLU A 38 -15.41 -16.74 -11.82
N GLY A 39 -15.98 -16.87 -10.62
CA GLY A 39 -16.57 -18.14 -10.15
C GLY A 39 -15.57 -19.14 -9.54
N CYS A 40 -14.26 -18.92 -9.66
CA CYS A 40 -13.26 -19.72 -8.97
C CYS A 40 -13.17 -19.36 -7.47
N PRO A 41 -12.57 -20.23 -6.63
CA PRO A 41 -12.34 -19.91 -5.21
C PRO A 41 -11.64 -18.57 -5.03
N SER A 42 -12.16 -17.74 -4.14
CA SER A 42 -11.61 -16.40 -3.90
C SER A 42 -10.43 -16.43 -2.94
N PHE A 43 -9.40 -15.65 -3.25
CA PHE A 43 -8.31 -15.31 -2.33
C PHE A 43 -8.18 -13.79 -2.31
N VAL A 44 -8.57 -13.18 -1.20
CA VAL A 44 -8.55 -11.72 -1.04
C VAL A 44 -7.25 -11.29 -0.38
N PHE A 45 -6.57 -10.31 -0.99
CA PHE A 45 -5.35 -9.73 -0.47
C PHE A 45 -5.51 -8.21 -0.31
N TYR A 46 -5.23 -7.73 0.88
CA TYR A 46 -5.08 -6.30 1.18
C TYR A 46 -3.61 -5.99 1.41
N GLU A 47 -3.09 -5.01 0.68
CA GLU A 47 -1.73 -4.51 0.89
C GLU A 47 -1.59 -4.00 2.33
N GLY A 48 -0.45 -4.29 2.98
CA GLY A 48 0.00 -3.55 4.15
C GLY A 48 0.40 -2.15 3.69
N PRO A 49 -0.37 -1.11 4.04
CA PRO A 49 -0.29 0.16 3.35
C PRO A 49 1.00 0.90 3.73
N PRO A 50 1.76 1.40 2.75
CA PRO A 50 2.85 2.29 3.05
C PRO A 50 2.32 3.67 3.43
N SER A 51 3.11 4.41 4.20
CA SER A 51 2.89 5.84 4.38
C SER A 51 3.52 6.59 3.20
N ALA A 52 2.72 7.39 2.49
CA ALA A 52 3.17 8.11 1.29
C ALA A 52 3.83 9.48 1.60
N ASN A 53 4.16 9.76 2.85
CA ASN A 53 4.91 10.93 3.27
C ASN A 53 6.43 10.78 3.11
N GLY A 54 6.92 9.60 2.74
CA GLY A 54 8.31 9.29 2.49
C GLY A 54 8.54 8.56 1.16
N MET A 55 9.76 8.68 0.63
CA MET A 55 10.18 7.98 -0.59
C MET A 55 10.27 6.46 -0.37
N PRO A 56 9.87 5.65 -1.37
CA PRO A 56 10.03 4.21 -1.26
C PRO A 56 11.51 3.79 -1.23
N GLY A 57 11.86 2.84 -0.37
CA GLY A 57 13.21 2.27 -0.25
C GLY A 57 13.27 0.81 -0.69
N ILE A 58 14.49 0.24 -0.75
CA ILE A 58 14.73 -1.13 -1.21
C ILE A 58 14.00 -2.18 -0.35
N HIS A 59 13.86 -1.95 0.95
CA HIS A 59 13.14 -2.85 1.86
C HIS A 59 11.65 -2.97 1.48
N HIS A 60 11.05 -1.90 0.96
CA HIS A 60 9.68 -1.94 0.44
C HIS A 60 9.57 -2.81 -0.83
N VAL A 61 10.57 -2.73 -1.72
CA VAL A 61 10.64 -3.59 -2.91
C VAL A 61 10.71 -5.06 -2.52
N MET A 62 11.56 -5.42 -1.56
CA MET A 62 11.69 -6.79 -1.06
C MET A 62 10.38 -7.31 -0.47
N ALA A 63 9.75 -6.55 0.43
CA ALA A 63 8.49 -6.93 1.05
C ALA A 63 7.37 -7.12 0.01
N ARG A 64 7.27 -6.22 -0.96
CA ARG A 64 6.27 -6.28 -2.04
C ARG A 64 6.49 -7.46 -2.98
N THR A 65 7.74 -7.77 -3.31
CA THR A 65 8.09 -8.93 -4.13
C THR A 65 7.64 -10.23 -3.47
N ILE A 66 7.85 -10.37 -2.17
CA ILE A 66 7.40 -11.54 -1.41
C ILE A 66 5.88 -11.65 -1.44
N LYS A 67 5.16 -10.57 -1.15
CA LYS A 67 3.68 -10.54 -1.19
C LYS A 67 3.13 -10.90 -2.57
N ASP A 68 3.70 -10.32 -3.63
CA ASP A 68 3.29 -10.58 -5.01
C ASP A 68 3.53 -12.04 -5.41
N THR A 69 4.61 -12.64 -4.94
CA THR A 69 4.91 -14.06 -5.17
C THR A 69 3.78 -14.96 -4.63
N PHE A 70 3.30 -14.71 -3.42
CA PHE A 70 2.16 -15.45 -2.85
C PHE A 70 0.88 -15.25 -3.65
N CYS A 71 0.58 -14.02 -4.04
CA CYS A 71 -0.60 -13.69 -4.83
C CYS A 71 -0.55 -14.35 -6.21
N ARG A 72 0.60 -14.30 -6.89
CA ARG A 72 0.81 -14.97 -8.19
C ARG A 72 0.72 -16.47 -8.06
N TYR A 73 1.31 -17.05 -7.03
CA TYR A 73 1.18 -18.48 -6.75
C TYR A 73 -0.29 -18.90 -6.60
N LYS A 74 -1.08 -18.15 -5.83
CA LYS A 74 -2.52 -18.41 -5.69
C LYS A 74 -3.26 -18.27 -7.01
N THR A 75 -2.92 -17.26 -7.82
CA THR A 75 -3.47 -17.10 -9.18
C THR A 75 -3.16 -18.32 -10.06
N MET A 76 -1.93 -18.81 -10.04
CA MET A 76 -1.53 -20.03 -10.79
C MET A 76 -2.22 -21.29 -10.27
N LYS A 77 -2.59 -21.34 -8.99
CA LYS A 77 -3.37 -22.43 -8.39
C LYS A 77 -4.87 -22.36 -8.72
N GLY A 78 -5.31 -21.40 -9.55
CA GLY A 78 -6.69 -21.28 -9.99
C GLY A 78 -7.59 -20.42 -9.11
N PHE A 79 -7.04 -19.68 -8.14
CA PHE A 79 -7.83 -18.76 -7.32
C PHE A 79 -8.06 -17.43 -8.05
N GLN A 80 -9.25 -16.84 -7.88
CA GLN A 80 -9.47 -15.43 -8.16
C GLN A 80 -8.82 -14.60 -7.05
N VAL A 81 -7.74 -13.90 -7.37
CA VAL A 81 -6.96 -13.13 -6.38
C VAL A 81 -7.26 -11.65 -6.52
N LYS A 82 -8.17 -11.14 -5.68
CA LYS A 82 -8.45 -9.70 -5.58
C LYS A 82 -7.41 -9.05 -4.68
N ARG A 83 -6.70 -8.05 -5.22
CA ARG A 83 -5.54 -7.41 -4.58
C ARG A 83 -5.81 -5.93 -4.45
N LYS A 84 -6.01 -5.45 -3.22
CA LYS A 84 -6.35 -4.06 -2.93
C LYS A 84 -5.15 -3.31 -2.36
N ALA A 85 -4.79 -2.20 -2.99
CA ALA A 85 -3.80 -1.27 -2.46
C ALA A 85 -4.36 -0.47 -1.27
N GLY A 86 -3.49 0.17 -0.52
CA GLY A 86 -3.87 1.04 0.58
C GLY A 86 -2.79 2.07 0.88
N TRP A 87 -3.20 3.12 1.61
CA TRP A 87 -2.32 4.18 2.11
C TRP A 87 -2.50 4.32 3.62
N ASP A 88 -1.37 4.21 4.35
CA ASP A 88 -1.32 4.57 5.77
C ASP A 88 -1.15 6.09 5.88
N THR A 89 -2.11 6.73 6.51
CA THR A 89 -2.21 8.18 6.52
C THR A 89 -2.29 8.77 7.92
N HIS A 90 -1.90 7.99 8.92
CA HIS A 90 -1.94 8.38 10.33
C HIS A 90 -0.58 8.25 11.00
N GLY A 91 -0.52 8.85 12.18
CA GLY A 91 0.51 8.58 13.16
C GLY A 91 1.66 9.56 13.16
N LEU A 92 2.54 9.34 14.10
CA LEU A 92 3.66 10.21 14.46
C LEU A 92 4.58 10.59 13.28
N PRO A 93 4.91 9.72 12.32
CA PRO A 93 5.76 10.11 11.20
C PRO A 93 5.17 11.24 10.34
N VAL A 94 3.84 11.28 10.17
CA VAL A 94 3.15 12.35 9.44
C VAL A 94 3.14 13.62 10.26
N GLU A 95 2.79 13.52 11.54
CA GLU A 95 2.72 14.63 12.47
C GLU A 95 4.07 15.35 12.59
N LEU A 96 5.16 14.63 12.88
CA LEU A 96 6.50 15.16 12.96
C LEU A 96 6.99 15.80 11.65
N GLY A 97 6.60 15.22 10.52
CA GLY A 97 6.91 15.80 9.20
C GLY A 97 6.27 17.16 9.01
N VAL A 98 5.01 17.30 9.39
CA VAL A 98 4.24 18.55 9.28
C VAL A 98 4.70 19.57 10.30
N GLU A 99 4.93 19.19 11.56
CA GLU A 99 5.47 20.08 12.59
C GLU A 99 6.80 20.70 12.13
N LYS A 100 7.70 19.88 11.60
CA LYS A 100 8.97 20.33 11.04
C LYS A 100 8.81 21.27 9.84
N ALA A 101 7.88 20.95 8.93
CA ALA A 101 7.63 21.76 7.73
C ALA A 101 7.00 23.12 8.05
N LEU A 102 6.16 23.18 9.07
CA LEU A 102 5.51 24.41 9.54
C LEU A 102 6.33 25.17 10.60
N HIS A 103 7.46 24.64 11.04
CA HIS A 103 8.29 25.19 12.12
C HIS A 103 7.51 25.41 13.42
N ILE A 104 6.63 24.48 13.76
CA ILE A 104 5.81 24.50 14.98
C ILE A 104 6.14 23.30 15.87
N THR A 105 5.68 23.38 17.09
CA THR A 105 5.74 22.28 18.08
C THR A 105 4.33 21.77 18.36
N LYS A 106 4.24 20.61 18.98
CA LYS A 106 2.97 20.03 19.44
C LYS A 106 2.16 21.00 20.33
N GLU A 107 2.83 21.87 21.07
CA GLU A 107 2.18 22.83 21.99
C GLU A 107 1.53 24.00 21.26
N ASP A 108 1.89 24.26 20.03
CA ASP A 108 1.35 25.32 19.19
C ASP A 108 -0.02 24.97 18.61
N ILE A 109 -0.33 23.67 18.52
CA ILE A 109 -1.57 23.16 17.94
C ILE A 109 -2.76 23.56 18.86
N GLY A 110 -3.72 24.25 18.28
CA GLY A 110 -4.85 24.84 19.00
C GLY A 110 -4.57 26.22 19.66
N LYS A 111 -3.36 26.75 19.49
CA LYS A 111 -2.98 28.08 19.97
C LYS A 111 -2.59 29.03 18.85
N THR A 112 -1.45 28.74 18.18
CA THR A 112 -0.92 29.52 17.04
C THR A 112 -1.42 29.05 15.71
N ILE A 113 -1.75 27.76 15.60
CA ILE A 113 -2.40 27.13 14.46
C ILE A 113 -3.65 26.36 14.93
N SER A 114 -4.75 26.48 14.23
CA SER A 114 -5.96 25.74 14.57
C SER A 114 -5.79 24.23 14.29
N VAL A 115 -6.51 23.39 15.03
CA VAL A 115 -6.53 21.94 14.79
C VAL A 115 -6.99 21.62 13.36
N ALA A 116 -7.92 22.39 12.81
CA ALA A 116 -8.41 22.19 11.45
C ALA A 116 -7.32 22.46 10.40
N GLU A 117 -6.57 23.54 10.53
CA GLU A 117 -5.45 23.88 9.64
C GLU A 117 -4.32 22.86 9.73
N TYR A 118 -3.98 22.43 10.96
CA TYR A 118 -3.01 21.37 11.17
C TYR A 118 -3.42 20.06 10.51
N ASN A 119 -4.65 19.62 10.72
CA ASN A 119 -5.18 18.42 10.08
C ASN A 119 -5.20 18.53 8.55
N ALA A 120 -5.51 19.70 7.99
CA ALA A 120 -5.47 19.94 6.55
C ALA A 120 -4.03 19.85 6.02
N ALA A 121 -3.04 20.37 6.74
CA ALA A 121 -1.63 20.23 6.41
C ALA A 121 -1.17 18.76 6.45
N CYS A 122 -1.56 18.00 7.48
CA CYS A 122 -1.28 16.57 7.58
C CYS A 122 -1.87 15.77 6.40
N ARG A 123 -3.12 16.02 6.03
CA ARG A 123 -3.78 15.38 4.88
C ARG A 123 -3.08 15.68 3.56
N LYS A 124 -2.56 16.88 3.40
CA LYS A 124 -1.81 17.29 2.20
C LYS A 124 -0.43 16.63 2.15
N ASP A 125 0.30 16.61 3.26
CA ASP A 125 1.67 16.09 3.30
C ASP A 125 1.72 14.57 3.18
N VAL A 126 0.77 13.85 3.80
CA VAL A 126 0.80 12.38 3.83
C VAL A 126 0.66 11.73 2.46
N MET A 127 0.08 12.42 1.47
CA MET A 127 -0.09 11.91 0.10
C MET A 127 0.98 12.42 -0.87
N LYS A 128 2.03 13.06 -0.36
CA LYS A 128 3.02 13.79 -1.16
C LYS A 128 3.78 12.93 -2.17
N PHE A 129 4.10 11.69 -1.82
CA PHE A 129 4.90 10.79 -2.66
C PHE A 129 4.09 9.65 -3.29
N THR A 130 2.77 9.78 -3.37
CA THR A 130 1.90 8.75 -3.99
C THR A 130 2.29 8.43 -5.42
N LYS A 131 2.72 9.45 -6.18
CA LYS A 131 3.18 9.26 -7.56
C LYS A 131 4.42 8.37 -7.63
N GLU A 132 5.43 8.63 -6.81
CA GLU A 132 6.68 7.87 -6.74
C GLU A 132 6.42 6.42 -6.33
N TRP A 133 5.50 6.21 -5.40
CA TRP A 133 5.06 4.88 -4.98
C TRP A 133 4.33 4.13 -6.10
N THR A 134 3.47 4.82 -6.84
CA THR A 134 2.76 4.26 -8.00
C THR A 134 3.74 3.90 -9.10
N ASP A 135 4.66 4.82 -9.44
CA ASP A 135 5.70 4.60 -10.46
C ASP A 135 6.60 3.41 -10.09
N LEU A 136 6.99 3.27 -8.81
CA LEU A 136 7.75 2.12 -8.34
C LEU A 136 6.95 0.82 -8.48
N THR A 137 5.69 0.84 -8.09
CA THR A 137 4.78 -0.32 -8.17
C THR A 137 4.69 -0.85 -9.60
N HIS A 138 4.52 0.06 -10.58
CA HIS A 138 4.55 -0.28 -12.00
C HIS A 138 5.91 -0.82 -12.44
N LYS A 139 7.00 -0.13 -12.11
CA LYS A 139 8.36 -0.52 -12.53
C LYS A 139 8.77 -1.90 -12.03
N MET A 140 8.35 -2.30 -10.84
CA MET A 140 8.63 -3.64 -10.32
C MET A 140 7.65 -4.71 -10.80
N GLY A 141 6.61 -4.33 -11.54
CA GLY A 141 5.59 -5.24 -12.04
C GLY A 141 4.73 -5.84 -10.92
N TYR A 142 4.54 -5.11 -9.83
CA TYR A 142 3.73 -5.53 -8.71
C TYR A 142 2.24 -5.35 -9.04
N TRP A 143 1.50 -6.45 -9.06
CA TRP A 143 0.07 -6.44 -9.38
C TRP A 143 -0.77 -6.16 -8.14
N VAL A 144 -1.32 -4.95 -8.09
CA VAL A 144 -2.24 -4.50 -7.04
C VAL A 144 -3.15 -3.41 -7.60
N ASP A 145 -4.41 -3.39 -7.18
CA ASP A 145 -5.38 -2.35 -7.57
C ASP A 145 -5.03 -1.03 -6.88
N LEU A 146 -4.44 -0.11 -7.66
CA LEU A 146 -4.10 1.25 -7.24
C LEU A 146 -5.20 2.27 -7.56
N GLU A 147 -6.21 1.90 -8.35
CA GLU A 147 -7.30 2.80 -8.74
C GLU A 147 -8.30 2.99 -7.60
N ASN A 148 -8.51 1.93 -6.81
CA ASN A 148 -9.45 1.93 -5.70
C ASN A 148 -8.76 1.57 -4.37
N PRO A 149 -7.72 2.30 -3.95
CA PRO A 149 -7.02 2.01 -2.71
C PRO A 149 -7.90 2.31 -1.50
N TYR A 150 -7.71 1.59 -0.39
CA TYR A 150 -8.23 2.09 0.87
C TYR A 150 -7.28 3.14 1.47
N ILE A 151 -7.84 4.16 2.09
CA ILE A 151 -7.07 5.24 2.71
C ILE A 151 -7.51 5.33 4.17
N THR A 152 -6.56 5.23 5.09
CA THR A 152 -6.90 5.05 6.50
C THR A 152 -7.55 6.29 7.14
N TYR A 153 -7.41 7.50 6.57
CA TYR A 153 -8.16 8.68 7.01
C TYR A 153 -9.56 8.83 6.38
N ASP A 154 -9.92 7.96 5.41
CA ASP A 154 -11.27 8.01 4.81
C ASP A 154 -12.31 7.59 5.85
N ASN A 155 -13.42 8.33 5.91
CA ASN A 155 -14.48 8.07 6.89
C ASN A 155 -15.04 6.65 6.76
N ARG A 156 -15.19 6.12 5.54
CA ARG A 156 -15.68 4.75 5.30
C ARG A 156 -14.75 3.70 5.91
N TYR A 157 -13.43 3.93 5.85
CA TYR A 157 -12.46 3.07 6.50
C TYR A 157 -12.59 3.16 8.03
N ILE A 158 -12.63 4.38 8.57
CA ILE A 158 -12.75 4.64 10.01
C ILE A 158 -14.04 4.05 10.57
N GLU A 159 -15.17 4.26 9.92
CA GLU A 159 -16.47 3.70 10.33
C GLU A 159 -16.46 2.17 10.34
N THR A 160 -15.88 1.54 9.30
CA THR A 160 -15.74 0.09 9.23
C THR A 160 -14.87 -0.43 10.36
N LEU A 161 -13.74 0.23 10.65
CA LEU A 161 -12.84 -0.14 11.73
C LEU A 161 -13.55 -0.04 13.10
N TRP A 162 -14.27 1.05 13.34
CA TRP A 162 -15.02 1.24 14.57
C TRP A 162 -16.14 0.21 14.73
N TRP A 163 -16.81 -0.13 13.65
CA TRP A 163 -17.80 -1.20 13.67
C TRP A 163 -17.16 -2.54 14.09
N LEU A 164 -16.02 -2.89 13.52
CA LEU A 164 -15.26 -4.10 13.89
C LEU A 164 -14.85 -4.09 15.37
N LEU A 165 -14.30 -2.97 15.85
CA LEU A 165 -13.94 -2.81 17.27
C LEU A 165 -15.16 -2.97 18.19
N LYS A 166 -16.30 -2.43 17.79
CA LYS A 166 -17.58 -2.61 18.53
C LYS A 166 -17.99 -4.10 18.59
N GLN A 167 -17.81 -4.86 17.50
CA GLN A 167 -18.08 -6.30 17.53
C GLN A 167 -17.16 -7.03 18.52
N LEU A 168 -15.86 -6.68 18.56
CA LEU A 168 -14.91 -7.24 19.50
C LEU A 168 -15.27 -6.87 20.95
N TYR A 169 -15.63 -5.61 21.19
CA TYR A 169 -16.08 -5.15 22.50
C TYR A 169 -17.31 -5.91 22.99
N ASN A 170 -18.31 -6.08 22.14
CA ASN A 170 -19.53 -6.80 22.46
C ASN A 170 -19.28 -8.29 22.78
N LYS A 171 -18.19 -8.86 22.27
CA LYS A 171 -17.74 -10.23 22.57
C LYS A 171 -16.84 -10.31 23.82
N GLY A 172 -16.59 -9.21 24.50
CA GLY A 172 -15.68 -9.15 25.66
C GLY A 172 -14.20 -9.32 25.31
N LEU A 173 -13.82 -9.21 24.03
CA LEU A 173 -12.46 -9.37 23.54
C LEU A 173 -11.65 -8.05 23.54
N LEU A 174 -12.33 -6.91 23.69
CA LEU A 174 -11.72 -5.59 23.81
C LEU A 174 -11.91 -5.06 25.22
N TYR A 175 -10.82 -4.83 25.93
CA TYR A 175 -10.81 -4.38 27.33
C TYR A 175 -9.65 -3.41 27.57
N LYS A 176 -9.73 -2.63 28.65
CA LYS A 176 -8.62 -1.77 29.11
C LYS A 176 -7.60 -2.60 29.86
N GLY A 177 -6.32 -2.42 29.52
CA GLY A 177 -5.21 -3.11 30.18
C GLY A 177 -3.90 -2.34 30.07
N TYR A 178 -2.88 -2.82 30.78
CA TYR A 178 -1.52 -2.29 30.68
C TYR A 178 -0.66 -3.25 29.88
N THR A 179 0.19 -2.70 29.00
CA THR A 179 1.19 -3.47 28.24
C THR A 179 2.53 -2.73 28.23
N ILE A 180 3.60 -3.47 28.09
CA ILE A 180 4.94 -2.90 27.97
C ILE A 180 5.17 -2.48 26.51
N GLN A 181 5.58 -1.22 26.32
CA GLN A 181 5.90 -0.63 25.02
C GLN A 181 7.40 -0.40 24.92
N LEU A 182 8.15 -1.42 24.57
CA LEU A 182 9.62 -1.36 24.53
C LEU A 182 10.17 -0.44 23.42
N SER A 183 9.43 -0.24 22.34
CA SER A 183 9.84 0.58 21.19
C SER A 183 9.98 2.07 21.49
N LEU A 184 9.39 2.57 22.57
CA LEU A 184 9.39 3.98 22.95
C LEU A 184 10.39 4.32 24.06
N ILE A 185 11.15 3.33 24.57
CA ILE A 185 12.12 3.55 25.66
C ILE A 185 13.36 4.31 25.18
N HIS A 186 13.64 4.34 23.89
CA HIS A 186 14.86 4.90 23.30
C HIS A 186 14.60 6.06 22.33
N ILE A 187 13.42 6.67 22.37
CA ILE A 187 13.09 7.86 21.57
C ILE A 187 13.15 9.09 22.45
#